data_19afd70172a8825b652e71fb41742be1
#
_entry.id   19afd70172a8825b652e71fb41742be1
#
_cell.length_a   1.000
_cell.length_b   1.000
_cell.length_c   1.000
_cell.angle_alpha   90.00
_cell.angle_beta   90.00
_cell.angle_gamma   90.00
#
_symmetry.space_group_name_H-M   'P 1'
#
loop_
_entity.id
_entity.type
_entity.pdbx_description
1 polymer ?
#
loop_
_entity_poly.entity_id
_entity_poly.type
_entity_poly.pdbx_seq_one_letter_code
_entity_poly.pdbx_strand_id
1 'polypeptide(L)'
;MNTNTERYELNKQLAQMLKGGVIMDVTTPEQAKIAEEAGACAVMALERIPADIRAEGGVSRMSDPKMIKGIQEAVSIPVMAKCRIGHFVEAQILEAIEIDYIDESEVLSPADDVFHIDKRKFKVPFVCGAKDLGEALRRINEGASMIRTKGEPGTGDVVQAVRHMRMMNQEIAKIVSMREDELFEEAKVLRVPYDLVEYVHKNGRLPVVNFAAGGVATPADAALMMQLGTEGVFVGSGIFKSGDPKKRAAAIVKAVTNYTDQKMLAELSEDLGEAMVGINEQEIKLLMAERGK
;
A
#
# COMPACT_ATOMS: atom_id res chain seq x y z
N MET A 1 18.45 -25.47 -4.20
CA MET A 1 17.84 -24.14 -3.94
C MET A 1 16.60 -24.36 -3.10
N ASN A 2 16.34 -23.50 -2.13
CA ASN A 2 15.23 -23.68 -1.20
C ASN A 2 13.92 -23.23 -1.91
N THR A 3 12.91 -24.07 -2.04
CA THR A 3 11.63 -23.78 -2.69
C THR A 3 10.95 -22.49 -2.19
N ASN A 4 11.20 -22.13 -0.92
CA ASN A 4 10.74 -20.88 -0.34
C ASN A 4 11.44 -19.63 -0.94
N THR A 5 12.71 -19.75 -1.32
CA THR A 5 13.45 -18.63 -1.94
C THR A 5 12.95 -18.38 -3.36
N GLU A 6 12.73 -19.43 -4.15
CA GLU A 6 12.21 -19.30 -5.51
C GLU A 6 10.79 -18.74 -5.52
N ARG A 7 9.95 -19.16 -4.59
CA ARG A 7 8.58 -18.60 -4.45
C ARG A 7 8.60 -17.14 -4.06
N TYR A 8 9.48 -16.74 -3.14
CA TYR A 8 9.61 -15.33 -2.74
C TYR A 8 10.08 -14.45 -3.89
N GLU A 9 11.06 -14.90 -4.68
CA GLU A 9 11.50 -14.18 -5.88
C GLU A 9 10.37 -14.01 -6.89
N LEU A 10 9.57 -15.06 -7.13
CA LEU A 10 8.37 -14.96 -7.96
C LEU A 10 7.37 -13.94 -7.41
N ASN A 11 7.12 -13.95 -6.11
CA ASN A 11 6.20 -13.00 -5.47
C ASN A 11 6.68 -11.55 -5.62
N LYS A 12 7.99 -11.29 -5.52
CA LYS A 12 8.55 -9.95 -5.80
C LYS A 12 8.35 -9.54 -7.27
N GLN A 13 8.50 -10.47 -8.21
CA GLN A 13 8.24 -10.21 -9.62
C GLN A 13 6.77 -9.93 -9.90
N LEU A 14 5.84 -10.66 -9.28
CA LEU A 14 4.40 -10.39 -9.37
C LEU A 14 4.07 -8.99 -8.86
N ALA A 15 4.63 -8.57 -7.73
CA ALA A 15 4.47 -7.22 -7.21
C ALA A 15 5.10 -6.15 -8.14
N GLN A 16 6.26 -6.45 -8.74
CA GLN A 16 6.93 -5.58 -9.70
C GLN A 16 6.09 -5.31 -10.95
N MET A 17 5.23 -6.25 -11.37
CA MET A 17 4.32 -6.06 -12.51
C MET A 17 3.29 -4.95 -12.28
N LEU A 18 3.00 -4.59 -11.04
CA LEU A 18 2.06 -3.52 -10.68
C LEU A 18 2.70 -2.11 -10.72
N LYS A 19 4.02 -2.03 -10.88
CA LYS A 19 4.76 -0.77 -10.89
C LYS A 19 4.21 0.21 -11.92
N GLY A 20 4.05 1.46 -11.51
CA GLY A 20 3.48 2.53 -12.34
C GLY A 20 1.96 2.51 -12.39
N GLY A 21 1.30 1.63 -11.63
CA GLY A 21 -0.15 1.48 -11.61
C GLY A 21 -0.82 2.11 -10.39
N VAL A 22 -2.14 2.05 -10.41
CA VAL A 22 -3.03 2.47 -9.32
C VAL A 22 -3.83 1.27 -8.84
N ILE A 23 -3.82 1.05 -7.54
CA ILE A 23 -4.61 0.03 -6.85
C ILE A 23 -5.75 0.75 -6.15
N MET A 24 -7.00 0.35 -6.42
CA MET A 24 -8.19 1.04 -5.92
C MET A 24 -8.97 0.18 -4.93
N ASP A 25 -9.34 0.76 -3.79
CA ASP A 25 -10.25 0.13 -2.84
C ASP A 25 -11.68 0.09 -3.41
N VAL A 26 -12.30 -1.08 -3.36
CA VAL A 26 -13.65 -1.31 -3.87
C VAL A 26 -14.47 -2.13 -2.89
N THR A 27 -15.77 -1.86 -2.79
CA THR A 27 -16.68 -2.54 -1.87
C THR A 27 -17.75 -3.36 -2.58
N THR A 28 -17.89 -3.21 -3.89
CA THR A 28 -18.88 -3.93 -4.70
C THR A 28 -18.27 -4.36 -6.05
N PRO A 29 -18.87 -5.38 -6.71
CA PRO A 29 -18.50 -5.75 -8.08
C PRO A 29 -18.59 -4.60 -9.08
N GLU A 30 -19.56 -3.70 -8.92
CA GLU A 30 -19.77 -2.53 -9.78
C GLU A 30 -18.62 -1.53 -9.63
N GLN A 31 -18.19 -1.25 -8.38
CA GLN A 31 -17.03 -0.40 -8.13
C GLN A 31 -15.75 -1.01 -8.70
N ALA A 32 -15.59 -2.34 -8.60
CA ALA A 32 -14.44 -3.04 -9.17
C ALA A 32 -14.38 -2.89 -10.69
N LYS A 33 -15.51 -2.98 -11.39
CA LYS A 33 -15.61 -2.73 -12.85
C LYS A 33 -15.26 -1.28 -13.20
N ILE A 34 -15.74 -0.31 -12.42
CA ILE A 34 -15.38 1.12 -12.61
C ILE A 34 -13.88 1.29 -12.47
N ALA A 35 -13.24 0.67 -11.48
CA ALA A 35 -11.79 0.73 -11.28
C ALA A 35 -11.03 0.10 -12.46
N GLU A 36 -11.45 -1.07 -12.93
CA GLU A 36 -10.84 -1.75 -14.08
C GLU A 36 -10.99 -0.92 -15.37
N GLU A 37 -12.19 -0.39 -15.64
CA GLU A 37 -12.46 0.50 -16.79
C GLU A 37 -11.61 1.79 -16.74
N ALA A 38 -11.33 2.30 -15.55
CA ALA A 38 -10.47 3.46 -15.35
C ALA A 38 -8.97 3.16 -15.60
N GLY A 39 -8.59 1.89 -15.70
CA GLY A 39 -7.22 1.44 -15.89
C GLY A 39 -6.45 1.12 -14.61
N ALA A 40 -7.14 0.80 -13.52
CA ALA A 40 -6.49 0.28 -12.31
C ALA A 40 -5.69 -0.99 -12.63
N CYS A 41 -4.52 -1.15 -12.02
CA CYS A 41 -3.70 -2.35 -12.19
C CYS A 41 -4.12 -3.50 -11.25
N ALA A 42 -4.85 -3.20 -10.19
CA ALA A 42 -5.44 -4.12 -9.25
C ALA A 42 -6.54 -3.42 -8.44
N VAL A 43 -7.37 -4.18 -7.77
CA VAL A 43 -8.34 -3.67 -6.79
C VAL A 43 -8.10 -4.29 -5.42
N MET A 44 -8.43 -3.53 -4.36
CA MET A 44 -8.46 -4.02 -2.98
C MET A 44 -9.91 -4.23 -2.57
N ALA A 45 -10.30 -5.47 -2.34
CA ALA A 45 -11.65 -5.83 -1.93
C ALA A 45 -11.83 -5.60 -0.42
N LEU A 46 -12.79 -4.75 -0.06
CA LEU A 46 -13.11 -4.36 1.32
C LEU A 46 -14.61 -4.28 1.52
N GLU A 47 -15.14 -4.70 2.67
CA GLU A 47 -16.53 -4.40 3.05
C GLU A 47 -16.72 -2.93 3.41
N ARG A 48 -15.69 -2.34 4.02
CA ARG A 48 -15.67 -0.92 4.42
C ARG A 48 -14.35 -0.29 3.99
N ILE A 49 -14.44 0.83 3.28
CA ILE A 49 -13.26 1.64 2.98
C ILE A 49 -12.73 2.32 4.25
N PRO A 50 -11.47 2.75 4.28
CA PRO A 50 -10.85 3.32 5.48
C PRO A 50 -11.63 4.46 6.13
N ALA A 51 -12.28 5.34 5.34
CA ALA A 51 -13.10 6.43 5.89
C ALA A 51 -14.30 5.91 6.70
N ASP A 52 -14.96 4.86 6.24
CA ASP A 52 -16.08 4.25 6.94
C ASP A 52 -15.61 3.52 8.20
N ILE A 53 -14.45 2.85 8.16
CA ILE A 53 -13.83 2.24 9.35
C ILE A 53 -13.58 3.29 10.44
N ARG A 54 -13.10 4.48 10.06
CA ARG A 54 -12.89 5.59 11.01
C ARG A 54 -14.20 6.11 11.60
N ALA A 55 -15.22 6.28 10.76
CA ALA A 55 -16.50 6.83 11.16
C ALA A 55 -17.28 5.89 12.09
N GLU A 56 -17.28 4.60 11.80
CA GLU A 56 -18.02 3.60 12.55
C GLU A 56 -17.29 3.14 13.81
N GLY A 57 -15.95 3.17 13.80
CA GLY A 57 -15.12 2.68 14.89
C GLY A 57 -15.22 1.17 15.13
N GLY A 58 -14.92 0.75 16.37
CA GLY A 58 -14.97 -0.66 16.76
C GLY A 58 -13.81 -1.49 16.23
N VAL A 59 -14.00 -2.82 16.23
CA VAL A 59 -12.99 -3.78 15.75
C VAL A 59 -13.22 -4.06 14.26
N SER A 60 -12.27 -3.66 13.44
CA SER A 60 -12.29 -3.90 11.99
C SER A 60 -11.54 -5.20 11.66
N ARG A 61 -12.20 -6.11 10.95
CA ARG A 61 -11.71 -7.47 10.65
C ARG A 61 -11.61 -7.70 9.14
N MET A 62 -11.05 -8.85 8.75
CA MET A 62 -11.08 -9.35 7.38
C MET A 62 -12.52 -9.33 6.83
N SER A 63 -12.67 -8.95 5.57
CA SER A 63 -13.96 -8.94 4.87
C SER A 63 -14.48 -10.35 4.57
N ASP A 64 -15.79 -10.46 4.37
CA ASP A 64 -16.44 -11.74 4.05
C ASP A 64 -15.87 -12.35 2.77
N PRO A 65 -15.41 -13.62 2.80
CA PRO A 65 -14.89 -14.30 1.62
C PRO A 65 -15.88 -14.38 0.44
N LYS A 66 -17.18 -14.42 0.70
CA LYS A 66 -18.20 -14.43 -0.36
C LYS A 66 -18.23 -13.09 -1.11
N MET A 67 -18.11 -11.98 -0.38
CA MET A 67 -18.02 -10.64 -0.99
C MET A 67 -16.74 -10.52 -1.83
N ILE A 68 -15.58 -10.97 -1.31
CA ILE A 68 -14.32 -10.96 -2.03
C ILE A 68 -14.41 -11.78 -3.32
N LYS A 69 -14.98 -12.99 -3.28
CA LYS A 69 -15.20 -13.83 -4.47
C LYS A 69 -16.08 -13.15 -5.52
N GLY A 70 -17.13 -12.44 -5.10
CA GLY A 70 -17.97 -11.67 -6.02
C GLY A 70 -17.20 -10.57 -6.76
N ILE A 71 -16.21 -9.95 -6.11
CA ILE A 71 -15.30 -9.00 -6.76
C ILE A 71 -14.32 -9.72 -7.70
N GLN A 72 -13.74 -10.86 -7.27
CA GLN A 72 -12.85 -11.68 -8.13
C GLN A 72 -13.55 -12.11 -9.43
N GLU A 73 -14.83 -12.48 -9.36
CA GLU A 73 -15.63 -12.86 -10.53
C GLU A 73 -15.98 -11.69 -11.46
N ALA A 74 -15.93 -10.47 -10.94
CA ALA A 74 -16.37 -9.27 -11.68
C ALA A 74 -15.31 -8.63 -12.55
N VAL A 75 -14.01 -8.87 -12.27
CA VAL A 75 -12.87 -8.21 -12.93
C VAL A 75 -11.82 -9.22 -13.39
N SER A 76 -11.02 -8.81 -14.36
CA SER A 76 -9.89 -9.62 -14.88
C SER A 76 -8.53 -9.20 -14.28
N ILE A 77 -8.47 -8.03 -13.64
CA ILE A 77 -7.28 -7.56 -12.96
C ILE A 77 -7.12 -8.23 -11.59
N PRO A 78 -5.90 -8.28 -11.01
CA PRO A 78 -5.66 -8.86 -9.70
C PRO A 78 -6.53 -8.26 -8.60
N VAL A 79 -6.95 -9.11 -7.67
CA VAL A 79 -7.72 -8.73 -6.48
C VAL A 79 -6.88 -8.94 -5.24
N MET A 80 -6.77 -7.90 -4.42
CA MET A 80 -6.13 -7.93 -3.11
C MET A 80 -7.19 -7.96 -2.01
N ALA A 81 -6.83 -8.49 -0.86
CA ALA A 81 -7.65 -8.37 0.35
C ALA A 81 -6.76 -8.14 1.58
N LYS A 82 -7.36 -7.61 2.65
CA LYS A 82 -6.65 -7.28 3.90
C LYS A 82 -6.89 -8.35 4.96
N CYS A 83 -5.82 -8.70 5.68
CA CYS A 83 -5.90 -9.40 6.96
C CYS A 83 -5.38 -8.50 8.08
N ARG A 84 -5.78 -8.79 9.32
CA ARG A 84 -5.29 -8.08 10.50
C ARG A 84 -3.82 -8.41 10.77
N ILE A 85 -3.07 -7.45 11.28
CA ILE A 85 -1.69 -7.66 11.70
C ILE A 85 -1.62 -8.85 12.68
N GLY A 86 -0.73 -9.81 12.38
CA GLY A 86 -0.49 -11.02 13.18
C GLY A 86 -1.55 -12.12 13.02
N HIS A 87 -2.65 -11.87 12.30
CA HIS A 87 -3.73 -12.85 12.16
C HIS A 87 -3.48 -13.84 11.01
N PHE A 88 -2.57 -14.77 11.22
CA PHE A 88 -2.18 -15.75 10.20
C PHE A 88 -3.35 -16.64 9.70
N VAL A 89 -4.39 -16.85 10.52
CA VAL A 89 -5.56 -17.65 10.10
C VAL A 89 -6.43 -16.86 9.11
N GLU A 90 -6.59 -15.53 9.25
CA GLU A 90 -7.23 -14.71 8.21
C GLU A 90 -6.46 -14.81 6.88
N ALA A 91 -5.12 -14.76 6.94
CA ALA A 91 -4.30 -14.94 5.75
C ALA A 91 -4.46 -16.34 5.11
N GLN A 92 -4.57 -17.39 5.92
CA GLN A 92 -4.85 -18.76 5.43
C GLN A 92 -6.22 -18.85 4.73
N ILE A 93 -7.23 -18.17 5.26
CA ILE A 93 -8.57 -18.10 4.64
C ILE A 93 -8.48 -17.40 3.28
N LEU A 94 -7.76 -16.25 3.21
CA LEU A 94 -7.59 -15.50 1.96
C LEU A 94 -6.79 -16.31 0.93
N GLU A 95 -5.74 -17.00 1.33
CA GLU A 95 -5.00 -17.89 0.42
C GLU A 95 -5.89 -19.03 -0.09
N ALA A 96 -6.76 -19.59 0.76
CA ALA A 96 -7.67 -20.68 0.40
C ALA A 96 -8.74 -20.27 -0.63
N ILE A 97 -9.08 -19.00 -0.72
CA ILE A 97 -9.97 -18.46 -1.77
C ILE A 97 -9.21 -17.92 -2.99
N GLU A 98 -7.93 -18.27 -3.09
CA GLU A 98 -7.07 -17.92 -4.23
C GLU A 98 -6.96 -16.41 -4.47
N ILE A 99 -6.86 -15.63 -3.39
CA ILE A 99 -6.60 -14.18 -3.50
C ILE A 99 -5.23 -13.94 -4.17
N ASP A 100 -5.11 -12.91 -5.00
CA ASP A 100 -3.86 -12.63 -5.72
C ASP A 100 -2.78 -12.01 -4.83
N TYR A 101 -3.17 -11.14 -3.87
CA TYR A 101 -2.28 -10.51 -2.89
C TYR A 101 -2.98 -10.34 -1.55
N ILE A 102 -2.23 -10.45 -0.47
CA ILE A 102 -2.72 -10.17 0.90
C ILE A 102 -2.02 -8.92 1.43
N ASP A 103 -2.78 -7.96 1.90
CA ASP A 103 -2.27 -6.81 2.66
C ASP A 103 -2.45 -7.09 4.17
N GLU A 104 -1.35 -7.38 4.87
CA GLU A 104 -1.32 -7.41 6.32
C GLU A 104 -1.33 -5.97 6.81
N SER A 105 -2.52 -5.50 7.23
CA SER A 105 -2.84 -4.08 7.21
C SER A 105 -3.14 -3.49 8.58
N GLU A 106 -2.51 -2.35 8.86
CA GLU A 106 -2.81 -1.47 9.99
C GLU A 106 -4.17 -0.78 9.88
N VAL A 107 -4.82 -0.80 8.72
CA VAL A 107 -6.18 -0.28 8.52
C VAL A 107 -7.19 -1.07 9.34
N LEU A 108 -7.01 -2.38 9.41
CA LEU A 108 -7.79 -3.26 10.29
C LEU A 108 -7.26 -3.20 11.72
N SER A 109 -8.10 -3.61 12.67
CA SER A 109 -7.68 -3.71 14.08
C SER A 109 -6.64 -4.83 14.23
N PRO A 110 -5.46 -4.58 14.81
CA PRO A 110 -4.46 -5.63 15.00
C PRO A 110 -5.01 -6.81 15.80
N ALA A 111 -4.62 -8.02 15.44
CA ALA A 111 -4.89 -9.23 16.23
C ALA A 111 -3.71 -9.57 17.15
N ASP A 112 -2.53 -9.10 16.80
CA ASP A 112 -1.30 -9.22 17.59
C ASP A 112 -0.61 -7.85 17.60
N ASP A 113 -0.18 -7.40 18.75
CA ASP A 113 0.51 -6.12 18.97
C ASP A 113 2.04 -6.25 18.98
N VAL A 114 2.54 -7.48 18.92
CA VAL A 114 3.98 -7.80 18.95
C VAL A 114 4.44 -8.46 17.65
N PHE A 115 3.73 -9.49 17.17
CA PHE A 115 4.17 -10.31 16.06
C PHE A 115 3.38 -10.05 14.78
N HIS A 116 4.13 -9.94 13.66
CA HIS A 116 3.59 -9.99 12.32
C HIS A 116 3.57 -11.44 11.80
N ILE A 117 2.82 -11.65 10.73
CA ILE A 117 2.72 -12.94 10.06
C ILE A 117 4.07 -13.33 9.45
N ASP A 118 4.50 -14.58 9.62
CA ASP A 118 5.60 -15.17 8.86
C ASP A 118 5.12 -15.50 7.44
N LYS A 119 5.33 -14.56 6.53
CA LYS A 119 4.84 -14.57 5.14
C LYS A 119 5.53 -15.62 4.29
N ARG A 120 6.70 -16.13 4.73
CA ARG A 120 7.45 -17.20 4.04
C ARG A 120 6.73 -18.55 4.06
N LYS A 121 5.68 -18.68 4.90
CA LYS A 121 4.82 -19.87 4.97
C LYS A 121 3.69 -19.88 3.96
N PHE A 122 3.51 -18.80 3.20
CA PHE A 122 2.43 -18.62 2.23
C PHE A 122 2.97 -18.62 0.81
N LYS A 123 2.11 -19.01 -0.13
CA LYS A 123 2.40 -18.94 -1.56
C LYS A 123 2.04 -17.57 -2.15
N VAL A 124 1.02 -16.92 -1.60
CA VAL A 124 0.51 -15.62 -2.04
C VAL A 124 1.48 -14.50 -1.66
N PRO A 125 1.71 -13.49 -2.52
CA PRO A 125 2.51 -12.31 -2.19
C PRO A 125 1.81 -11.43 -1.15
N PHE A 126 2.62 -10.87 -0.23
CA PHE A 126 2.14 -9.96 0.81
C PHE A 126 2.57 -8.52 0.56
N VAL A 127 1.65 -7.61 0.88
CA VAL A 127 1.85 -6.16 0.96
C VAL A 127 1.85 -5.75 2.43
N CYS A 128 2.75 -4.86 2.81
CA CYS A 128 2.79 -4.27 4.16
C CYS A 128 3.03 -2.77 4.11
N GLY A 129 2.45 -2.05 5.08
CA GLY A 129 2.73 -0.63 5.31
C GLY A 129 4.01 -0.42 6.11
N ALA A 130 4.71 0.69 5.83
CA ALA A 130 5.86 1.14 6.60
C ALA A 130 5.90 2.67 6.67
N LYS A 131 6.39 3.21 7.80
CA LYS A 131 6.59 4.64 8.01
C LYS A 131 8.03 5.07 7.74
N ASP A 132 8.96 4.15 7.89
CA ASP A 132 10.39 4.35 7.82
C ASP A 132 11.10 3.13 7.22
N LEU A 133 12.39 3.27 6.96
CA LEU A 133 13.19 2.21 6.35
C LEU A 133 13.34 0.98 7.25
N GLY A 134 13.50 1.17 8.56
CA GLY A 134 13.62 0.06 9.51
C GLY A 134 12.37 -0.80 9.51
N GLU A 135 11.20 -0.18 9.57
CA GLU A 135 9.91 -0.87 9.49
C GLU A 135 9.73 -1.62 8.16
N ALA A 136 10.08 -0.96 7.03
CA ALA A 136 10.03 -1.60 5.72
C ALA A 136 10.93 -2.84 5.63
N LEU A 137 12.17 -2.72 6.07
CA LEU A 137 13.14 -3.83 6.02
C LEU A 137 12.74 -4.97 6.96
N ARG A 138 12.12 -4.69 8.12
CA ARG A 138 11.56 -5.74 8.99
C ARG A 138 10.43 -6.51 8.30
N ARG A 139 9.51 -5.83 7.64
CA ARG A 139 8.42 -6.47 6.85
C ARG A 139 8.98 -7.30 5.69
N ILE A 140 10.00 -6.80 5.01
CA ILE A 140 10.69 -7.53 3.93
C ILE A 140 11.39 -8.77 4.49
N ASN A 141 12.04 -8.68 5.64
CA ASN A 141 12.66 -9.83 6.30
C ASN A 141 11.65 -10.93 6.67
N GLU A 142 10.41 -10.56 6.96
CA GLU A 142 9.30 -11.47 7.23
C GLU A 142 8.68 -12.07 5.95
N GLY A 143 9.09 -11.60 4.76
CA GLY A 143 8.65 -12.09 3.46
C GLY A 143 7.67 -11.19 2.71
N ALA A 144 7.52 -9.91 3.09
CA ALA A 144 6.74 -8.97 2.30
C ALA A 144 7.34 -8.77 0.90
N SER A 145 6.49 -8.82 -0.12
CA SER A 145 6.87 -8.69 -1.54
C SER A 145 6.62 -7.29 -2.10
N MET A 146 5.90 -6.46 -1.36
CA MET A 146 5.60 -5.06 -1.65
C MET A 146 5.53 -4.27 -0.34
N ILE A 147 6.06 -3.06 -0.36
CA ILE A 147 5.89 -2.07 0.70
C ILE A 147 5.01 -0.94 0.17
N ARG A 148 4.26 -0.34 1.06
CA ARG A 148 3.56 0.92 0.83
C ARG A 148 3.77 1.87 2.00
N THR A 149 3.63 3.17 1.78
CA THR A 149 3.54 4.10 2.89
C THR A 149 2.31 3.76 3.73
N LYS A 150 2.38 3.92 5.04
CA LYS A 150 1.17 3.81 5.89
C LYS A 150 0.24 4.99 5.64
N GLY A 151 0.77 6.21 5.67
CA GLY A 151 -0.06 7.40 5.64
C GLY A 151 -1.07 7.39 6.78
N GLU A 152 -2.19 8.08 6.60
CA GLU A 152 -3.38 7.94 7.44
C GLU A 152 -4.59 7.65 6.53
N PRO A 153 -4.89 6.37 6.29
CA PRO A 153 -5.95 5.95 5.37
C PRO A 153 -7.32 6.51 5.76
N GLY A 154 -8.12 6.88 4.78
CA GLY A 154 -9.49 7.38 4.98
C GLY A 154 -9.58 8.84 5.39
N THR A 155 -8.46 9.57 5.48
CA THR A 155 -8.45 10.99 5.83
C THR A 155 -8.61 11.90 4.62
N GLY A 156 -8.18 11.47 3.43
CA GLY A 156 -8.09 12.34 2.25
C GLY A 156 -7.01 13.43 2.38
N ASP A 157 -6.14 13.32 3.38
CA ASP A 157 -4.99 14.19 3.64
C ASP A 157 -3.69 13.40 3.42
N VAL A 158 -2.92 13.80 2.43
CA VAL A 158 -1.72 13.07 1.98
C VAL A 158 -0.48 13.35 2.85
N VAL A 159 -0.56 14.28 3.80
CA VAL A 159 0.60 14.79 4.56
C VAL A 159 1.39 13.67 5.25
N GLN A 160 0.73 12.68 5.84
CA GLN A 160 1.42 11.56 6.51
C GLN A 160 2.12 10.64 5.52
N ALA A 161 1.51 10.35 4.37
CA ALA A 161 2.15 9.58 3.31
C ALA A 161 3.40 10.29 2.77
N VAL A 162 3.33 11.60 2.60
CA VAL A 162 4.49 12.44 2.21
C VAL A 162 5.60 12.36 3.27
N ARG A 163 5.27 12.49 4.54
CA ARG A 163 6.25 12.35 5.64
C ARG A 163 6.94 10.99 5.62
N HIS A 164 6.18 9.91 5.48
CA HIS A 164 6.72 8.54 5.43
C HIS A 164 7.65 8.35 4.23
N MET A 165 7.25 8.82 3.05
CA MET A 165 8.10 8.70 1.87
C MET A 165 9.38 9.56 1.97
N ARG A 166 9.28 10.78 2.51
CA ARG A 166 10.46 11.61 2.75
C ARG A 166 11.40 11.00 3.78
N MET A 167 10.87 10.42 4.87
CA MET A 167 11.66 9.68 5.86
C MET A 167 12.39 8.51 5.20
N MET A 168 11.69 7.70 4.42
CA MET A 168 12.26 6.59 3.66
C MET A 168 13.43 7.06 2.77
N ASN A 169 13.23 8.13 2.00
CA ASN A 169 14.25 8.68 1.12
C ASN A 169 15.47 9.19 1.89
N GLN A 170 15.28 9.86 3.02
CA GLN A 170 16.37 10.36 3.86
C GLN A 170 17.19 9.22 4.46
N GLU A 171 16.54 8.19 4.96
CA GLU A 171 17.21 7.03 5.55
C GLU A 171 17.95 6.19 4.51
N ILE A 172 17.38 6.00 3.31
CA ILE A 172 18.07 5.38 2.18
C ILE A 172 19.31 6.21 1.81
N ALA A 173 19.17 7.53 1.65
CA ALA A 173 20.30 8.40 1.31
C ALA A 173 21.41 8.35 2.38
N LYS A 174 21.03 8.30 3.66
CA LYS A 174 21.98 8.11 4.77
C LYS A 174 22.78 6.81 4.58
N ILE A 175 22.11 5.69 4.38
CA ILE A 175 22.77 4.38 4.22
C ILE A 175 23.68 4.35 2.99
N VAL A 176 23.24 4.92 1.88
CA VAL A 176 24.05 5.00 0.65
C VAL A 176 25.36 5.78 0.89
N SER A 177 25.32 6.79 1.76
CA SER A 177 26.50 7.64 2.07
C SER A 177 27.43 7.04 3.15
N MET A 178 27.03 5.98 3.84
CA MET A 178 27.82 5.36 4.91
C MET A 178 29.00 4.56 4.35
N ARG A 179 30.01 4.34 5.16
CA ARG A 179 31.09 3.38 4.88
C ARG A 179 30.59 1.97 5.16
N GLU A 180 31.15 0.99 4.47
CA GLU A 180 30.74 -0.42 4.64
C GLU A 180 30.88 -0.92 6.10
N ASP A 181 31.91 -0.47 6.82
CA ASP A 181 32.15 -0.86 8.22
C ASP A 181 31.10 -0.26 9.19
N GLU A 182 30.42 0.82 8.81
CA GLU A 182 29.34 1.45 9.59
C GLU A 182 28.00 0.72 9.46
N LEU A 183 27.81 -0.06 8.40
CA LEU A 183 26.54 -0.75 8.12
C LEU A 183 26.17 -1.79 9.19
N PHE A 184 27.17 -2.37 9.88
CA PHE A 184 26.92 -3.31 10.98
C PHE A 184 26.19 -2.64 12.14
N GLU A 185 26.54 -1.40 12.46
CA GLU A 185 25.86 -0.65 13.53
C GLU A 185 24.48 -0.19 13.08
N GLU A 186 24.36 0.29 11.84
CA GLU A 186 23.05 0.70 11.29
C GLU A 186 22.06 -0.46 11.26
N ALA A 187 22.48 -1.68 10.93
CA ALA A 187 21.65 -2.88 10.99
C ALA A 187 21.08 -3.12 12.41
N LYS A 188 21.87 -2.88 13.45
CA LYS A 188 21.40 -2.98 14.85
C LYS A 188 20.41 -1.86 15.18
N VAL A 189 20.70 -0.62 14.76
CA VAL A 189 19.81 0.53 14.98
C VAL A 189 18.45 0.29 14.35
N LEU A 190 18.42 -0.16 13.11
CA LEU A 190 17.20 -0.48 12.38
C LEU A 190 16.54 -1.81 12.83
N ARG A 191 17.25 -2.65 13.59
CA ARG A 191 16.82 -3.98 14.03
C ARG A 191 16.47 -4.89 12.86
N VAL A 192 17.39 -4.96 11.90
CA VAL A 192 17.22 -5.75 10.67
C VAL A 192 18.50 -6.54 10.35
N PRO A 193 18.42 -7.61 9.53
CA PRO A 193 19.59 -8.31 9.05
C PRO A 193 20.53 -7.41 8.25
N TYR A 194 21.83 -7.66 8.40
CA TYR A 194 22.89 -6.89 7.74
C TYR A 194 22.75 -6.90 6.20
N ASP A 195 22.41 -8.03 5.62
CA ASP A 195 22.27 -8.20 4.17
C ASP A 195 21.21 -7.28 3.54
N LEU A 196 20.16 -6.94 4.28
CA LEU A 196 19.15 -5.97 3.83
C LEU A 196 19.70 -4.54 3.84
N VAL A 197 20.49 -4.17 4.84
CA VAL A 197 21.15 -2.86 4.90
C VAL A 197 22.20 -2.73 3.80
N GLU A 198 23.00 -3.78 3.60
CA GLU A 198 23.98 -3.87 2.51
C GLU A 198 23.30 -3.76 1.14
N TYR A 199 22.14 -4.40 0.96
CA TYR A 199 21.37 -4.27 -0.28
C TYR A 199 20.98 -2.81 -0.55
N VAL A 200 20.44 -2.10 0.47
CA VAL A 200 20.05 -0.69 0.34
C VAL A 200 21.29 0.18 0.06
N HIS A 201 22.41 -0.07 0.72
CA HIS A 201 23.67 0.64 0.50
C HIS A 201 24.14 0.53 -0.95
N LYS A 202 24.13 -0.68 -1.51
CA LYS A 202 24.59 -0.95 -2.87
C LYS A 202 23.64 -0.49 -3.97
N ASN A 203 22.33 -0.54 -3.72
CA ASN A 203 21.30 -0.32 -4.75
C ASN A 203 20.54 1.00 -4.60
N GLY A 204 20.63 1.70 -3.47
CA GLY A 204 19.94 2.97 -3.22
C GLY A 204 18.41 2.86 -3.22
N ARG A 205 17.88 1.66 -2.93
CA ARG A 205 16.43 1.38 -2.95
C ARG A 205 16.10 0.15 -2.10
N LEU A 206 14.80 -0.04 -1.81
CA LEU A 206 14.30 -1.29 -1.23
C LEU A 206 14.46 -2.47 -2.22
N PRO A 207 14.60 -3.71 -1.72
CA PRO A 207 14.61 -4.92 -2.56
C PRO A 207 13.24 -5.28 -3.17
N VAL A 208 12.18 -4.56 -2.80
CA VAL A 208 10.81 -4.71 -3.31
C VAL A 208 10.27 -3.35 -3.74
N VAL A 209 9.17 -3.34 -4.50
CA VAL A 209 8.49 -2.10 -4.89
C VAL A 209 7.89 -1.39 -3.67
N ASN A 210 7.89 -0.05 -3.72
CA ASN A 210 7.32 0.81 -2.69
C ASN A 210 6.25 1.73 -3.27
N PHE A 211 5.00 1.56 -2.86
CA PHE A 211 3.86 2.34 -3.32
C PHE A 211 3.47 3.42 -2.31
N ALA A 212 2.81 4.46 -2.80
CA ALA A 212 2.14 5.44 -1.94
C ALA A 212 0.80 4.90 -1.46
N ALA A 213 0.47 5.11 -0.19
CA ALA A 213 -0.85 4.85 0.37
C ALA A 213 -1.14 5.80 1.52
N GLY A 214 -2.43 6.04 1.77
CA GLY A 214 -2.92 6.83 2.90
C GLY A 214 -3.13 8.30 2.57
N GLY A 215 -4.37 8.68 2.27
CA GLY A 215 -4.80 10.06 2.10
C GLY A 215 -4.76 10.61 0.67
N VAL A 216 -4.41 9.83 -0.33
CA VAL A 216 -4.46 10.25 -1.74
C VAL A 216 -5.92 10.45 -2.17
N ALA A 217 -6.28 11.65 -2.62
CA ALA A 217 -7.64 12.01 -2.99
C ALA A 217 -7.75 12.70 -4.37
N THR A 218 -6.65 13.19 -4.92
CA THR A 218 -6.63 13.96 -6.16
C THR A 218 -5.53 13.48 -7.12
N PRO A 219 -5.64 13.80 -8.43
CA PRO A 219 -4.54 13.56 -9.38
C PRO A 219 -3.23 14.24 -8.96
N ALA A 220 -3.31 15.42 -8.37
CA ALA A 220 -2.14 16.16 -7.87
C ALA A 220 -1.46 15.42 -6.71
N ASP A 221 -2.22 14.86 -5.76
CA ASP A 221 -1.66 14.04 -4.67
C ASP A 221 -0.92 12.82 -5.21
N ALA A 222 -1.53 12.12 -6.16
CA ALA A 222 -0.94 10.94 -6.79
C ALA A 222 0.37 11.31 -7.52
N ALA A 223 0.37 12.37 -8.31
CA ALA A 223 1.56 12.86 -9.01
C ALA A 223 2.66 13.31 -8.02
N LEU A 224 2.29 13.97 -6.91
CA LEU A 224 3.23 14.34 -5.84
C LEU A 224 3.95 13.11 -5.28
N MET A 225 3.22 12.07 -4.95
CA MET A 225 3.81 10.85 -4.41
C MET A 225 4.72 10.16 -5.42
N MET A 226 4.34 10.12 -6.70
CA MET A 226 5.18 9.58 -7.77
C MET A 226 6.47 10.40 -7.95
N GLN A 227 6.40 11.74 -7.89
CA GLN A 227 7.58 12.61 -7.95
C GLN A 227 8.48 12.48 -6.72
N LEU A 228 7.94 12.08 -5.57
CA LEU A 228 8.71 11.74 -4.38
C LEU A 228 9.41 10.37 -4.48
N GLY A 229 9.15 9.61 -5.54
CA GLY A 229 9.85 8.35 -5.84
C GLY A 229 9.06 7.09 -5.48
N THR A 230 7.75 7.18 -5.21
CA THR A 230 6.93 5.97 -5.12
C THR A 230 6.77 5.31 -6.49
N GLU A 231 6.53 4.02 -6.48
CA GLU A 231 6.50 3.21 -7.70
C GLU A 231 5.08 2.83 -8.14
N GLY A 232 4.09 3.47 -7.54
CA GLY A 232 2.65 3.33 -7.80
C GLY A 232 1.86 3.90 -6.63
N VAL A 233 0.55 3.85 -6.71
CA VAL A 233 -0.34 4.48 -5.73
C VAL A 233 -1.51 3.58 -5.36
N PHE A 234 -1.79 3.48 -4.07
CA PHE A 234 -3.07 2.99 -3.55
C PHE A 234 -4.00 4.16 -3.33
N VAL A 235 -5.24 4.06 -3.78
CA VAL A 235 -6.29 5.04 -3.51
C VAL A 235 -7.48 4.35 -2.86
N GLY A 236 -7.73 4.70 -1.60
CA GLY A 236 -8.84 4.15 -0.83
C GLY A 236 -10.11 4.98 -1.00
N SER A 237 -10.46 5.73 0.05
CA SER A 237 -11.70 6.52 0.10
C SER A 237 -11.77 7.65 -0.94
N GLY A 238 -10.64 8.09 -1.48
CA GLY A 238 -10.53 9.26 -2.36
C GLY A 238 -11.31 9.15 -3.68
N ILE A 239 -11.60 7.95 -4.18
CA ILE A 239 -12.36 7.75 -5.42
C ILE A 239 -13.86 7.71 -5.13
N PHE A 240 -14.34 6.72 -4.39
CA PHE A 240 -15.77 6.47 -4.22
C PHE A 240 -16.45 7.39 -3.21
N LYS A 241 -15.72 8.19 -2.46
CA LYS A 241 -16.23 9.31 -1.64
C LYS A 241 -16.20 10.66 -2.37
N SER A 242 -15.85 10.71 -3.65
CA SER A 242 -15.85 11.92 -4.47
C SER A 242 -17.15 12.10 -5.23
N GLY A 243 -17.37 13.31 -5.78
CA GLY A 243 -18.57 13.65 -6.53
C GLY A 243 -18.72 12.92 -7.88
N ASP A 244 -17.59 12.56 -8.53
CA ASP A 244 -17.56 11.78 -9.79
C ASP A 244 -16.46 10.71 -9.71
N PRO A 245 -16.77 9.52 -9.18
CA PRO A 245 -15.79 8.45 -9.03
C PRO A 245 -15.17 7.97 -10.34
N LYS A 246 -15.94 7.84 -11.42
CA LYS A 246 -15.44 7.37 -12.72
C LYS A 246 -14.40 8.32 -13.31
N LYS A 247 -14.74 9.61 -13.37
CA LYS A 247 -13.84 10.63 -13.91
C LYS A 247 -12.59 10.77 -13.05
N ARG A 248 -12.74 10.77 -11.73
CA ARG A 248 -11.64 10.88 -10.79
C ARG A 248 -10.70 9.68 -10.85
N ALA A 249 -11.22 8.47 -10.91
CA ALA A 249 -10.43 7.26 -11.07
C ALA A 249 -9.56 7.31 -12.34
N ALA A 250 -10.17 7.63 -13.48
CA ALA A 250 -9.45 7.75 -14.75
C ALA A 250 -8.40 8.86 -14.72
N ALA A 251 -8.70 10.01 -14.10
CA ALA A 251 -7.76 11.12 -13.96
C ALA A 251 -6.55 10.74 -13.08
N ILE A 252 -6.76 10.04 -11.97
CA ILE A 252 -5.68 9.58 -11.08
C ILE A 252 -4.78 8.57 -11.80
N VAL A 253 -5.35 7.60 -12.53
CA VAL A 253 -4.55 6.63 -13.32
C VAL A 253 -3.65 7.34 -14.34
N LYS A 254 -4.20 8.30 -15.08
CA LYS A 254 -3.44 9.09 -16.04
C LYS A 254 -2.38 9.96 -15.38
N ALA A 255 -2.69 10.55 -14.22
CA ALA A 255 -1.74 11.36 -13.46
C ALA A 255 -0.55 10.52 -12.95
N VAL A 256 -0.78 9.29 -12.51
CA VAL A 256 0.30 8.37 -12.11
C VAL A 256 1.20 8.01 -13.29
N THR A 257 0.64 7.79 -14.46
CA THR A 257 1.41 7.49 -15.68
C THR A 257 2.21 8.71 -16.17
N ASN A 258 1.64 9.92 -16.03
CA ASN A 258 2.17 11.17 -16.59
C ASN A 258 2.55 12.18 -15.50
N TYR A 259 3.04 11.71 -14.37
CA TYR A 259 3.25 12.51 -13.16
C TYR A 259 4.24 13.67 -13.30
N THR A 260 5.02 13.75 -14.37
CA THR A 260 5.94 14.85 -14.68
C THR A 260 5.41 15.81 -15.76
N ASP A 261 4.29 15.49 -16.41
CA ASP A 261 3.69 16.35 -17.42
C ASP A 261 2.75 17.38 -16.79
N GLN A 262 3.27 18.57 -16.53
CA GLN A 262 2.53 19.65 -15.88
C GLN A 262 1.27 20.09 -16.61
N LYS A 263 1.29 20.08 -17.96
CA LYS A 263 0.12 20.47 -18.76
C LYS A 263 -0.97 19.42 -18.65
N MET A 264 -0.62 18.16 -18.79
CA MET A 264 -1.57 17.06 -18.62
C MET A 264 -2.13 17.03 -17.19
N LEU A 265 -1.30 17.26 -16.17
CA LEU A 265 -1.76 17.33 -14.78
C LEU A 265 -2.77 18.46 -14.56
N ALA A 266 -2.57 19.61 -15.20
CA ALA A 266 -3.53 20.71 -15.16
C ALA A 266 -4.89 20.29 -15.78
N GLU A 267 -4.88 19.73 -16.98
CA GLU A 267 -6.07 19.24 -17.66
C GLU A 267 -6.80 18.13 -16.86
N LEU A 268 -6.03 17.18 -16.28
CA LEU A 268 -6.58 16.10 -15.48
C LEU A 268 -7.18 16.57 -14.14
N SER A 269 -6.87 17.79 -13.71
CA SER A 269 -7.41 18.37 -12.47
C SER A 269 -8.70 19.17 -12.67
N GLU A 270 -9.14 19.34 -13.91
CA GLU A 270 -10.33 20.13 -14.24
C GLU A 270 -11.62 19.31 -14.10
N ASP A 271 -12.68 19.96 -13.60
CA ASP A 271 -14.07 19.44 -13.58
C ASP A 271 -14.23 18.02 -13.01
N LEU A 272 -13.49 17.68 -11.96
CA LEU A 272 -13.55 16.35 -11.33
C LEU A 272 -14.71 16.18 -10.34
N GLY A 273 -15.55 17.20 -10.17
CA GLY A 273 -16.52 17.26 -9.08
C GLY A 273 -15.83 17.47 -7.73
N GLU A 274 -16.58 17.39 -6.66
CA GLU A 274 -16.03 17.57 -5.32
C GLU A 274 -15.11 16.42 -4.95
N ALA A 275 -13.92 16.75 -4.41
CA ALA A 275 -13.09 15.77 -3.74
C ALA A 275 -13.75 15.31 -2.44
N MET A 276 -13.33 14.16 -1.89
CA MET A 276 -13.76 13.78 -0.54
C MET A 276 -13.41 14.89 0.45
N VAL A 277 -14.32 15.21 1.37
CA VAL A 277 -14.10 16.27 2.39
C VAL A 277 -12.90 15.92 3.27
N GLY A 278 -12.80 14.66 3.68
CA GLY A 278 -11.69 14.16 4.46
C GLY A 278 -11.66 14.64 5.91
N ILE A 279 -10.52 14.40 6.57
CA ILE A 279 -10.26 14.77 7.97
C ILE A 279 -8.86 15.37 8.02
N ASN A 280 -8.75 16.60 8.49
CA ASN A 280 -7.45 17.25 8.66
C ASN A 280 -6.61 16.51 9.72
N GLU A 281 -5.28 16.50 9.56
CA GLU A 281 -4.36 15.82 10.47
C GLU A 281 -4.60 16.16 11.95
N GLN A 282 -4.90 17.40 12.27
CA GLN A 282 -5.13 17.86 13.65
C GLN A 282 -6.43 17.32 14.26
N GLU A 283 -7.35 16.83 13.45
CA GLU A 283 -8.65 16.27 13.85
C GLU A 283 -8.63 14.74 13.98
N ILE A 284 -7.51 14.09 13.62
CA ILE A 284 -7.39 12.63 13.62
C ILE A 284 -7.40 12.12 15.07
N LYS A 285 -8.40 11.31 15.40
CA LYS A 285 -8.52 10.66 16.72
C LYS A 285 -7.82 9.29 16.78
N LEU A 286 -7.77 8.59 15.66
CA LEU A 286 -7.18 7.24 15.55
C LEU A 286 -6.01 7.27 14.58
N LEU A 287 -4.80 7.11 15.08
CA LEU A 287 -3.59 6.99 14.28
C LEU A 287 -3.39 5.53 13.87
N MET A 288 -3.83 5.17 12.66
CA MET A 288 -3.67 3.81 12.12
C MET A 288 -2.20 3.50 11.82
N ALA A 289 -1.42 4.49 11.40
CA ALA A 289 0.01 4.34 11.12
C ALA A 289 0.84 3.89 12.34
N GLU A 290 0.34 4.08 13.55
CA GLU A 290 1.01 3.66 14.79
C GLU A 290 0.82 2.16 15.10
N ARG A 291 -0.08 1.47 14.40
CA ARG A 291 -0.31 0.04 14.56
C ARG A 291 0.81 -0.78 13.92
N GLY A 292 1.20 -1.89 14.56
CA GLY A 292 2.18 -2.82 14.00
C GLY A 292 3.56 -2.21 13.77
N LYS A 293 4.14 -1.62 14.80
CA LYS A 293 5.50 -1.02 14.75
C LYS A 293 6.61 -2.06 14.63
#